data_51adf0165611aef17dffeb29086d546d
#
_entry.id   51adf0165611aef17dffeb29086d546d
#
_cell.length_a   1.000
_cell.length_b   1.000
_cell.length_c   1.000
_cell.angle_alpha   90.00
_cell.angle_beta   90.00
_cell.angle_gamma   90.00
#
_symmetry.space_group_name_H-M   'P 1'
#
loop_
_entity.id
_entity.type
_entity.pdbx_description
1 polymer ?
#
loop_
_entity_poly.entity_id
_entity_poly.type
_entity_poly.pdbx_seq_one_letter_code
_entity_poly.pdbx_strand_id
1 'polypeptide(L)'
;MKRTALQKVVLTFLAFVVFLFAADGSVWGEEQGDDRKKDNKNKATSPGEEQEQLSVTTHTMGIGKKELTYRATAGEILVELEKGAGKGRFFYVAYELESGEDAKRPITFAFNGGPGAAAVWLHLGGIGPQRVVLSEDGRPLPPPVQYADNPSTWLPFTDLVFIDPINTGFSRSIPEKSEAARKFLGVQQDIESVAAFIRLYLTRNNRWLSPAFL
;
A
#
# COMPACT_ATOMS: atom_id res chain seq x y z
N MET A 1 -12.96 -15.44 27.23
CA MET A 1 -12.19 -15.86 26.05
C MET A 1 -11.08 -14.84 25.80
N LYS A 2 -9.82 -15.25 25.89
CA LYS A 2 -8.67 -14.35 25.63
C LYS A 2 -8.50 -14.18 24.13
N ARG A 3 -8.67 -12.95 23.62
CA ARG A 3 -8.42 -12.61 22.21
C ARG A 3 -6.94 -12.83 21.90
N THR A 4 -6.62 -13.52 20.82
CA THR A 4 -5.25 -13.78 20.37
C THR A 4 -4.54 -12.47 19.96
N ALA A 5 -3.22 -12.45 20.01
CA ALA A 5 -2.40 -11.28 19.61
C ALA A 5 -2.74 -10.81 18.19
N LEU A 6 -3.04 -11.72 17.28
CA LEU A 6 -3.45 -11.46 15.90
C LEU A 6 -4.73 -10.61 15.81
N GLN A 7 -5.74 -10.89 16.66
CA GLN A 7 -6.97 -10.09 16.70
C GLN A 7 -6.74 -8.65 17.17
N LYS A 8 -5.73 -8.44 18.03
CA LYS A 8 -5.40 -7.08 18.50
C LYS A 8 -4.72 -6.24 17.43
N VAL A 9 -3.82 -6.82 16.64
CA VAL A 9 -3.11 -6.12 15.55
C VAL A 9 -4.07 -5.76 14.41
N VAL A 10 -4.94 -6.68 14.02
CA VAL A 10 -5.96 -6.44 12.98
C VAL A 10 -6.97 -5.39 13.44
N LEU A 11 -7.38 -5.40 14.71
CA LEU A 11 -8.30 -4.38 15.25
C LEU A 11 -7.65 -2.99 15.31
N THR A 12 -6.34 -2.91 15.60
CA THR A 12 -5.62 -1.63 15.63
C THR A 12 -5.48 -1.06 14.22
N PHE A 13 -5.26 -1.90 13.22
CA PHE A 13 -5.18 -1.49 11.80
C PHE A 13 -6.56 -1.04 11.27
N LEU A 14 -7.62 -1.75 11.63
CA LEU A 14 -8.99 -1.39 11.25
C LEU A 14 -9.49 -0.11 11.96
N ALA A 15 -9.12 0.08 13.24
CA ALA A 15 -9.44 1.29 13.98
C ALA A 15 -8.76 2.53 13.38
N PHE A 16 -7.54 2.39 12.85
CA PHE A 16 -6.85 3.49 12.18
C PHE A 16 -7.52 3.87 10.85
N VAL A 17 -8.02 2.89 10.09
CA VAL A 17 -8.75 3.12 8.82
C VAL A 17 -10.11 3.78 9.07
N VAL A 18 -10.83 3.38 10.13
CA VAL A 18 -12.16 3.95 10.47
C VAL A 18 -12.04 5.38 11.03
N PHE A 19 -10.97 5.71 11.76
CA PHE A 19 -10.78 7.05 12.32
C PHE A 19 -10.46 8.12 11.26
N LEU A 20 -9.91 7.73 10.10
CA LEU A 20 -9.66 8.64 8.98
C LEU A 20 -10.94 9.00 8.18
N PHE A 21 -12.02 8.21 8.28
CA PHE A 21 -13.28 8.48 7.59
C PHE A 21 -14.31 9.28 8.42
N ALA A 22 -14.06 9.52 9.70
CA ALA A 22 -15.01 10.20 10.60
C ALA A 22 -14.80 11.72 10.75
N ALA A 23 -13.84 12.33 10.04
CA ALA A 23 -13.43 13.71 10.26
C ALA A 23 -13.87 14.75 9.22
N ASP A 24 -14.73 14.40 8.23
CA ASP A 24 -15.24 15.38 7.26
C ASP A 24 -16.76 15.41 7.22
N GLY A 25 -17.33 16.05 8.23
CA GLY A 25 -18.71 16.51 8.25
C GLY A 25 -18.75 18.05 8.27
N SER A 26 -18.50 18.70 7.15
CA SER A 26 -18.66 20.16 7.03
C SER A 26 -20.04 20.54 6.52
N VAL A 27 -20.73 21.22 7.39
CA VAL A 27 -21.99 21.92 7.21
C VAL A 27 -21.85 23.03 6.16
N TRP A 28 -22.82 23.11 5.25
CA TRP A 28 -22.99 24.19 4.29
C TRP A 28 -23.44 25.48 5.01
N GLY A 29 -22.70 26.55 4.84
CA GLY A 29 -23.07 27.91 5.20
C GLY A 29 -22.54 28.86 4.15
N GLU A 30 -23.48 29.47 3.41
CA GLU A 30 -23.24 30.62 2.52
C GLU A 30 -22.84 31.84 3.34
N GLU A 31 -21.74 32.55 2.96
CA GLU A 31 -21.70 34.00 3.13
C GLU A 31 -20.66 34.68 2.18
N GLN A 32 -20.99 35.91 1.82
CA GLN A 32 -20.52 36.78 0.77
C GLN A 32 -19.09 37.31 0.93
N GLY A 33 -18.58 37.77 -0.21
CA GLY A 33 -17.24 38.20 -0.50
C GLY A 33 -16.66 39.33 0.37
N ASP A 34 -15.33 39.35 0.36
CA ASP A 34 -14.53 40.59 0.39
C ASP A 34 -13.19 40.37 -0.34
N ASP A 35 -12.95 41.26 -1.28
CA ASP A 35 -11.70 41.39 -2.02
C ASP A 35 -10.58 41.85 -1.10
N ARG A 36 -9.49 41.06 -0.97
CA ARG A 36 -8.15 41.59 -0.62
C ARG A 36 -7.00 40.64 -0.95
N LYS A 37 -6.16 41.12 -1.86
CA LYS A 37 -4.70 40.94 -2.00
C LYS A 37 -4.12 39.53 -2.04
N LYS A 38 -3.59 39.23 -3.21
CA LYS A 38 -2.52 38.29 -3.50
C LYS A 38 -1.35 38.49 -2.56
N ASP A 39 -1.12 37.56 -1.63
CA ASP A 39 0.18 37.29 -1.05
C ASP A 39 0.60 35.89 -1.48
N ASN A 40 1.57 35.87 -2.38
CA ASN A 40 2.27 34.68 -2.86
C ASN A 40 3.15 34.16 -1.72
N LYS A 41 2.59 33.37 -0.80
CA LYS A 41 3.37 32.61 0.17
C LYS A 41 3.61 31.22 -0.40
N ASN A 42 4.83 30.98 -0.87
CA ASN A 42 5.41 29.64 -0.96
C ASN A 42 5.15 28.94 0.38
N LYS A 43 4.13 28.10 0.43
CA LYS A 43 3.86 27.26 1.58
C LYS A 43 4.89 26.14 1.53
N ALA A 44 5.96 26.28 2.32
CA ALA A 44 6.89 25.18 2.55
C ALA A 44 6.08 23.98 3.04
N THR A 45 6.30 22.85 2.40
CA THR A 45 5.76 21.54 2.79
C THR A 45 6.10 21.33 4.27
N SER A 46 5.13 20.95 5.09
CA SER A 46 5.37 20.71 6.50
C SER A 46 6.40 19.56 6.65
N PRO A 47 7.34 19.63 7.60
CA PRO A 47 8.39 18.62 7.78
C PRO A 47 7.87 17.18 7.97
N GLY A 48 6.60 16.98 8.35
CA GLY A 48 5.96 15.68 8.50
C GLY A 48 5.47 15.03 7.20
N GLU A 49 5.34 15.80 6.11
CA GLU A 49 4.84 15.27 4.81
C GLU A 49 5.91 14.51 4.01
N GLU A 50 7.19 14.57 4.40
CA GLU A 50 8.29 13.91 3.70
C GLU A 50 8.85 12.68 4.45
N GLN A 51 8.34 12.33 5.62
CA GLN A 51 8.79 11.15 6.36
C GLN A 51 8.07 9.90 5.85
N GLU A 52 8.88 8.89 5.50
CA GLU A 52 8.40 7.55 5.18
C GLU A 52 8.00 6.82 6.46
N GLN A 53 6.86 6.13 6.44
CA GLN A 53 6.41 5.31 7.55
C GLN A 53 6.64 3.84 7.25
N LEU A 54 6.98 3.06 8.26
CA LEU A 54 7.25 1.63 8.14
C LEU A 54 6.71 0.88 9.37
N SER A 55 5.97 -0.19 9.12
CA SER A 55 5.52 -1.13 10.15
C SER A 55 5.90 -2.54 9.73
N VAL A 56 6.57 -3.28 10.61
CA VAL A 56 7.03 -4.65 10.34
C VAL A 56 6.49 -5.59 11.41
N THR A 57 5.91 -6.71 10.98
CA THR A 57 5.36 -7.74 11.86
C THR A 57 5.72 -9.13 11.33
N THR A 58 5.84 -10.13 12.22
CA THR A 58 6.04 -11.53 11.84
C THR A 58 4.77 -12.32 12.08
N HIS A 59 4.44 -13.19 11.14
CA HIS A 59 3.23 -14.01 11.15
C HIS A 59 3.54 -15.45 10.77
N THR A 60 2.63 -16.34 11.15
CA THR A 60 2.61 -17.73 10.69
C THR A 60 1.29 -18.04 10.00
N MET A 61 1.33 -18.89 9.00
CA MET A 61 0.14 -19.39 8.32
C MET A 61 0.28 -20.88 7.99
N GLY A 62 -0.86 -21.58 7.93
CA GLY A 62 -0.91 -22.99 7.53
C GLY A 62 -1.22 -23.15 6.04
N ILE A 63 -0.39 -23.95 5.31
CA ILE A 63 -0.71 -24.42 3.95
C ILE A 63 -0.64 -25.93 3.91
N GLY A 64 -1.80 -26.57 3.85
CA GLY A 64 -1.90 -28.03 3.92
C GLY A 64 -1.34 -28.54 5.25
N LYS A 65 -0.22 -29.30 5.21
CA LYS A 65 0.48 -29.83 6.39
C LYS A 65 1.71 -29.00 6.80
N LYS A 66 2.00 -27.91 6.10
CA LYS A 66 3.17 -27.05 6.35
C LYS A 66 2.73 -25.78 7.04
N GLU A 67 3.56 -25.32 7.96
CA GLU A 67 3.49 -23.98 8.53
C GLU A 67 4.57 -23.11 7.90
N LEU A 68 4.19 -21.90 7.50
CA LEU A 68 5.07 -20.91 6.92
C LEU A 68 5.17 -19.72 7.87
N THR A 69 6.40 -19.33 8.22
CA THR A 69 6.66 -18.08 8.93
C THR A 69 7.09 -17.01 7.91
N TYR A 70 6.49 -15.84 7.99
CA TYR A 70 6.78 -14.75 7.09
C TYR A 70 6.77 -13.39 7.79
N ARG A 71 7.55 -12.48 7.27
CA ARG A 71 7.55 -11.06 7.65
C ARG A 71 6.59 -10.30 6.77
N ALA A 72 5.73 -9.50 7.38
CA ALA A 72 4.84 -8.56 6.71
C ALA A 72 5.33 -7.14 6.98
N THR A 73 5.56 -6.37 5.93
CA THR A 73 5.99 -4.98 5.98
C THR A 73 4.94 -4.11 5.29
N ALA A 74 4.31 -3.22 6.03
CA ALA A 74 3.51 -2.14 5.46
C ALA A 74 4.31 -0.85 5.53
N GLY A 75 4.50 -0.18 4.41
CA GLY A 75 5.38 0.97 4.38
C GLY A 75 5.12 1.93 3.22
N GLU A 76 5.87 3.01 3.25
CA GLU A 76 5.86 4.06 2.23
C GLU A 76 7.27 4.25 1.66
N ILE A 77 7.34 4.51 0.36
CA ILE A 77 8.57 4.91 -0.34
C ILE A 77 8.31 6.22 -1.07
N LEU A 78 9.15 7.22 -0.81
CA LEU A 78 9.16 8.47 -1.56
C LEU A 78 9.85 8.23 -2.90
N VAL A 79 9.13 8.46 -3.98
CA VAL A 79 9.61 8.38 -5.36
C VAL A 79 9.64 9.77 -5.96
N GLU A 80 10.77 10.15 -6.51
CA GLU A 80 10.93 11.36 -7.30
C GLU A 80 11.16 10.98 -8.76
N LEU A 81 10.31 11.50 -9.64
CA LEU A 81 10.46 11.31 -11.08
C LEU A 81 11.63 12.13 -11.60
N GLU A 82 12.29 11.63 -12.65
CA GLU A 82 13.44 12.28 -13.25
C GLU A 82 13.15 13.73 -13.65
N LYS A 83 14.17 14.57 -13.58
CA LYS A 83 14.13 16.00 -13.91
C LYS A 83 13.12 16.81 -13.08
N GLY A 84 12.77 16.34 -11.87
CA GLY A 84 11.83 17.05 -11.01
C GLY A 84 10.39 17.05 -11.55
N ALA A 85 10.05 16.07 -12.40
CA ALA A 85 8.73 15.98 -13.03
C ALA A 85 7.60 15.77 -12.01
N GLY A 86 7.90 15.09 -10.88
CA GLY A 86 6.94 14.89 -9.80
C GLY A 86 7.55 14.14 -8.63
N LYS A 87 6.96 14.30 -7.45
CA LYS A 87 7.29 13.55 -6.23
C LYS A 87 6.02 12.87 -5.73
N GLY A 88 6.11 11.62 -5.31
CA GLY A 88 4.98 10.86 -4.80
C GLY A 88 5.39 9.92 -3.68
N ARG A 89 4.45 9.62 -2.80
CA ARG A 89 4.57 8.65 -1.73
C ARG A 89 3.83 7.40 -2.16
N PHE A 90 4.56 6.33 -2.41
CA PHE A 90 4.01 5.02 -2.72
C PHE A 90 3.81 4.23 -1.44
N PHE A 91 2.59 3.82 -1.18
CA PHE A 91 2.29 2.82 -0.17
C PHE A 91 2.46 1.41 -0.75
N TYR A 92 2.98 0.50 0.06
CA TYR A 92 3.14 -0.90 -0.30
C TYR A 92 2.94 -1.82 0.90
N VAL A 93 2.60 -3.07 0.60
CA VAL A 93 2.63 -4.17 1.57
C VAL A 93 3.49 -5.29 1.00
N ALA A 94 4.55 -5.65 1.72
CA ALA A 94 5.45 -6.73 1.32
C ALA A 94 5.33 -7.92 2.27
N TYR A 95 5.45 -9.13 1.71
CA TYR A 95 5.47 -10.39 2.42
C TYR A 95 6.72 -11.16 2.01
N GLU A 96 7.56 -11.47 2.97
CA GLU A 96 8.83 -12.16 2.77
C GLU A 96 8.86 -13.42 3.62
N LEU A 97 9.01 -14.59 2.98
CA LEU A 97 9.08 -15.87 3.69
C LEU A 97 10.43 -15.98 4.42
N GLU A 98 10.40 -16.33 5.70
CA GLU A 98 11.61 -16.60 6.47
C GLU A 98 12.22 -17.95 6.03
N SER A 99 13.06 -17.91 5.00
CA SER A 99 13.68 -19.11 4.39
C SER A 99 15.19 -19.23 4.62
N GLY A 100 15.83 -18.21 5.19
CA GLY A 100 17.29 -18.12 5.38
C GLY A 100 18.09 -17.80 4.10
N GLU A 101 17.45 -17.70 2.94
CA GLU A 101 18.09 -17.35 1.66
C GLU A 101 17.38 -16.16 0.96
N ASP A 102 17.06 -15.14 1.73
CA ASP A 102 16.20 -14.03 1.30
C ASP A 102 16.69 -13.32 0.03
N ALA A 103 18.00 -13.13 -0.11
CA ALA A 103 18.59 -12.43 -1.26
C ALA A 103 18.48 -13.18 -2.61
N LYS A 104 18.09 -14.45 -2.60
CA LYS A 104 17.97 -15.28 -3.81
C LYS A 104 16.55 -15.71 -4.14
N ARG A 105 15.63 -15.55 -3.19
CA ARG A 105 14.23 -15.88 -3.45
C ARG A 105 13.67 -14.99 -4.57
N PRO A 106 12.83 -15.54 -5.46
CA PRO A 106 12.06 -14.70 -6.39
C PRO A 106 11.25 -13.63 -5.65
N ILE A 107 11.04 -12.49 -6.29
CA ILE A 107 10.20 -11.42 -5.79
C ILE A 107 9.20 -11.01 -6.88
N THR A 108 7.93 -10.94 -6.51
CA THR A 108 6.84 -10.55 -7.42
C THR A 108 6.25 -9.23 -6.96
N PHE A 109 6.30 -8.23 -7.83
CA PHE A 109 5.61 -6.95 -7.65
C PHE A 109 4.22 -7.05 -8.26
N ALA A 110 3.21 -6.75 -7.47
CA ALA A 110 1.81 -6.86 -7.88
C ALA A 110 1.06 -5.55 -7.64
N PHE A 111 0.34 -5.09 -8.65
CA PHE A 111 -0.53 -3.92 -8.57
C PHE A 111 -1.75 -4.11 -9.47
N ASN A 112 -2.83 -3.43 -9.13
CA ASN A 112 -4.03 -3.46 -9.96
C ASN A 112 -3.97 -2.36 -11.02
N GLY A 113 -4.51 -2.69 -12.18
CA GLY A 113 -4.81 -1.71 -13.22
C GLY A 113 -6.21 -1.14 -13.08
N GLY A 114 -6.66 -0.46 -14.14
CA GLY A 114 -8.04 -0.13 -14.15
C GLY A 114 -8.50 1.23 -14.64
N PRO A 115 -7.77 2.32 -14.74
CA PRO A 115 -6.91 2.98 -13.77
C PRO A 115 -7.65 3.37 -12.49
N GLY A 116 -6.89 3.58 -11.40
CA GLY A 116 -7.44 4.04 -10.13
C GLY A 116 -7.73 2.94 -9.10
N ALA A 117 -7.36 1.68 -9.37
CA ALA A 117 -7.53 0.59 -8.42
C ALA A 117 -6.27 0.37 -7.58
N ALA A 118 -6.45 0.31 -6.25
CA ALA A 118 -5.42 -0.10 -5.30
C ALA A 118 -5.12 -1.60 -5.40
N ALA A 119 -3.95 -2.02 -4.92
CA ALA A 119 -3.53 -3.42 -4.94
C ALA A 119 -4.39 -4.36 -4.07
N VAL A 120 -5.29 -3.84 -3.28
CA VAL A 120 -6.11 -4.59 -2.32
C VAL A 120 -6.84 -5.80 -2.93
N TRP A 121 -7.25 -5.72 -4.19
CA TRP A 121 -7.94 -6.80 -4.87
C TRP A 121 -7.06 -8.03 -5.12
N LEU A 122 -5.79 -7.81 -5.55
CA LEU A 122 -4.80 -8.88 -5.66
C LEU A 122 -4.27 -9.29 -4.29
N HIS A 123 -4.11 -8.33 -3.38
CA HIS A 123 -3.56 -8.54 -2.05
C HIS A 123 -4.48 -9.42 -1.19
N LEU A 124 -5.69 -8.95 -0.88
CA LEU A 124 -6.63 -9.61 0.03
C LEU A 124 -7.71 -10.44 -0.69
N GLY A 125 -7.79 -10.33 -2.00
CA GLY A 125 -8.74 -11.09 -2.83
C GLY A 125 -8.10 -12.16 -3.71
N GLY A 126 -6.77 -12.17 -3.84
CA GLY A 126 -6.06 -13.05 -4.79
C GLY A 126 -4.92 -13.84 -4.17
N ILE A 127 -3.71 -13.31 -4.29
CA ILE A 127 -2.46 -14.06 -4.10
C ILE A 127 -1.72 -13.79 -2.78
N GLY A 128 -2.19 -12.86 -1.96
CA GLY A 128 -1.61 -12.57 -0.64
C GLY A 128 -1.77 -13.73 0.35
N PRO A 129 -1.02 -13.71 1.48
CA PRO A 129 -1.08 -14.79 2.46
C PRO A 129 -2.38 -14.85 3.26
N GLN A 130 -3.08 -13.73 3.37
CA GLN A 130 -4.40 -13.63 3.98
C GLN A 130 -5.43 -13.21 2.92
N ARG A 131 -6.67 -13.68 3.07
CA ARG A 131 -7.78 -13.29 2.21
C ARG A 131 -9.00 -12.86 3.01
N VAL A 132 -9.80 -11.99 2.44
CA VAL A 132 -11.13 -11.68 2.98
C VAL A 132 -12.03 -12.91 2.83
N VAL A 133 -12.79 -13.22 3.88
CA VAL A 133 -13.79 -14.29 3.84
C VAL A 133 -15.06 -13.73 3.20
N LEU A 134 -15.47 -14.38 2.11
CA LEU A 134 -16.71 -14.08 1.39
C LEU A 134 -17.71 -15.22 1.59
N SER A 135 -18.99 -14.95 1.33
CA SER A 135 -20.02 -15.99 1.23
C SER A 135 -19.79 -16.89 0.01
N GLU A 136 -20.49 -18.02 -0.08
CA GLU A 136 -20.34 -18.98 -1.19
C GLU A 136 -20.65 -18.37 -2.57
N ASP A 137 -21.50 -17.36 -2.62
CA ASP A 137 -21.84 -16.58 -3.82
C ASP A 137 -20.90 -15.38 -4.07
N GLY A 138 -19.79 -15.26 -3.31
CA GLY A 138 -18.75 -14.24 -3.49
C GLY A 138 -19.11 -12.86 -2.95
N ARG A 139 -20.15 -12.73 -2.13
CA ARG A 139 -20.55 -11.45 -1.54
C ARG A 139 -19.81 -11.19 -0.22
N PRO A 140 -19.61 -9.91 0.13
CA PRO A 140 -19.11 -9.55 1.45
C PRO A 140 -20.03 -10.05 2.58
N LEU A 141 -19.41 -10.60 3.62
CA LEU A 141 -20.15 -10.92 4.85
C LEU A 141 -20.45 -9.64 5.64
N PRO A 142 -21.51 -9.66 6.50
CA PRO A 142 -21.75 -8.54 7.40
C PRO A 142 -20.53 -8.24 8.29
N PRO A 143 -20.30 -6.98 8.65
CA PRO A 143 -19.24 -6.61 9.58
C PRO A 143 -19.35 -7.36 10.93
N PRO A 144 -18.22 -7.66 11.61
CA PRO A 144 -16.85 -7.27 11.23
C PRO A 144 -16.26 -8.14 10.10
N VAL A 145 -15.49 -7.52 9.22
CA VAL A 145 -14.78 -8.22 8.14
C VAL A 145 -13.88 -9.30 8.72
N GLN A 146 -13.98 -10.50 8.16
CA GLN A 146 -13.18 -11.66 8.59
C GLN A 146 -12.07 -11.93 7.59
N TYR A 147 -10.91 -12.32 8.12
CA TYR A 147 -9.75 -12.74 7.34
C TYR A 147 -9.42 -14.18 7.67
N ALA A 148 -8.92 -14.91 6.68
CA ALA A 148 -8.46 -16.28 6.81
C ALA A 148 -7.15 -16.47 6.06
N ASP A 149 -6.39 -17.49 6.43
CA ASP A 149 -5.23 -17.94 5.67
C ASP A 149 -5.65 -18.26 4.24
N ASN A 150 -4.87 -17.81 3.28
CA ASN A 150 -5.14 -18.03 1.86
C ASN A 150 -4.41 -19.29 1.36
N PRO A 151 -5.09 -20.42 1.13
CA PRO A 151 -4.45 -21.63 0.65
C PRO A 151 -3.89 -21.50 -0.78
N SER A 152 -4.33 -20.46 -1.51
CA SER A 152 -3.89 -20.17 -2.88
C SER A 152 -2.84 -19.07 -2.96
N THR A 153 -2.24 -18.70 -1.83
CA THR A 153 -1.18 -17.68 -1.82
C THR A 153 0.03 -18.11 -2.64
N TRP A 154 0.69 -17.14 -3.26
CA TRP A 154 1.94 -17.37 -3.99
C TRP A 154 3.19 -17.29 -3.11
N LEU A 155 3.04 -16.96 -1.84
CA LEU A 155 4.17 -16.82 -0.90
C LEU A 155 5.12 -18.03 -0.85
N PRO A 156 4.70 -19.30 -1.02
CA PRO A 156 5.63 -20.44 -1.11
C PRO A 156 6.63 -20.35 -2.26
N PHE A 157 6.30 -19.65 -3.34
CA PHE A 157 7.09 -19.62 -4.58
C PHE A 157 7.90 -18.34 -4.72
N THR A 158 7.39 -17.23 -4.22
CA THR A 158 7.94 -15.89 -4.40
C THR A 158 7.59 -15.01 -3.22
N ASP A 159 8.48 -14.08 -2.86
CA ASP A 159 8.09 -12.98 -1.99
C ASP A 159 7.16 -12.05 -2.76
N LEU A 160 6.25 -11.39 -2.06
CA LEU A 160 5.19 -10.60 -2.67
C LEU A 160 5.31 -9.14 -2.24
N VAL A 161 5.22 -8.21 -3.18
CA VAL A 161 5.16 -6.77 -2.92
C VAL A 161 3.94 -6.20 -3.63
N PHE A 162 2.93 -5.85 -2.86
CA PHE A 162 1.72 -5.20 -3.35
C PHE A 162 1.91 -3.69 -3.33
N ILE A 163 1.78 -3.06 -4.49
CA ILE A 163 2.02 -1.63 -4.67
C ILE A 163 0.69 -0.93 -4.95
N ASP A 164 0.39 0.13 -4.24
CA ASP A 164 -0.64 1.06 -4.65
C ASP A 164 -0.03 2.08 -5.62
N PRO A 165 -0.41 2.09 -6.91
CA PRO A 165 0.03 3.15 -7.82
C PRO A 165 -0.37 4.55 -7.30
N ILE A 166 0.33 5.60 -7.72
CA ILE A 166 0.05 6.97 -7.24
C ILE A 166 -1.41 7.35 -7.47
N ASN A 167 -2.00 7.97 -6.45
CA ASN A 167 -3.41 8.37 -6.35
C ASN A 167 -4.39 7.18 -6.28
N THR A 168 -3.91 6.00 -5.92
CA THR A 168 -4.75 4.86 -5.56
C THR A 168 -4.46 4.43 -4.11
N GLY A 169 -5.41 3.76 -3.47
CA GLY A 169 -5.25 3.27 -2.11
C GLY A 169 -4.71 4.34 -1.16
N PHE A 170 -3.54 4.08 -0.58
CA PHE A 170 -2.87 5.00 0.35
C PHE A 170 -1.75 5.82 -0.32
N SER A 171 -1.46 5.62 -1.61
CA SER A 171 -0.43 6.37 -2.33
C SER A 171 -0.90 7.74 -2.76
N ARG A 172 -0.06 8.75 -2.58
CA ARG A 172 -0.38 10.15 -2.90
C ARG A 172 0.76 10.86 -3.62
N SER A 173 0.39 11.77 -4.52
CA SER A 173 1.34 12.74 -5.07
C SER A 173 1.72 13.80 -4.04
N ILE A 174 2.91 14.39 -4.15
CA ILE A 174 3.37 15.46 -3.27
C ILE A 174 3.67 16.71 -4.11
N PRO A 175 3.05 17.87 -3.80
CA PRO A 175 1.91 18.04 -2.87
C PRO A 175 0.64 17.36 -3.38
N GLU A 176 -0.30 17.06 -2.49
CA GLU A 176 -1.60 16.43 -2.81
C GLU A 176 -2.55 17.36 -3.59
N LYS A 177 -2.04 18.03 -4.62
CA LYS A 177 -2.83 18.92 -5.45
C LYS A 177 -3.06 18.31 -6.82
N SER A 178 -4.18 18.68 -7.44
CA SER A 178 -4.58 18.18 -8.76
C SER A 178 -3.51 18.34 -9.85
N GLU A 179 -2.72 19.41 -9.80
CA GLU A 179 -1.62 19.64 -10.74
C GLU A 179 -0.43 18.69 -10.53
N ALA A 180 -0.06 18.40 -9.26
CA ALA A 180 0.99 17.42 -8.96
C ALA A 180 0.52 16.01 -9.30
N ALA A 181 -0.75 15.69 -9.00
CA ALA A 181 -1.36 14.42 -9.36
C ALA A 181 -1.31 14.17 -10.87
N ARG A 182 -1.57 15.19 -11.69
CA ARG A 182 -1.52 15.08 -13.18
C ARG A 182 -0.17 14.64 -13.72
N LYS A 183 0.92 14.91 -13.01
CA LYS A 183 2.28 14.50 -13.40
C LYS A 183 2.48 12.97 -13.35
N PHE A 184 1.61 12.25 -12.67
CA PHE A 184 1.59 10.79 -12.59
C PHE A 184 0.48 10.16 -13.46
N LEU A 185 -0.33 10.99 -14.14
CA LEU A 185 -1.39 10.50 -15.02
C LEU A 185 -0.85 10.30 -16.43
N GLY A 186 -1.14 9.16 -17.00
CA GLY A 186 -0.71 8.76 -18.33
C GLY A 186 0.13 7.49 -18.28
N VAL A 187 0.10 6.74 -19.37
CA VAL A 187 0.76 5.41 -19.45
C VAL A 187 2.26 5.50 -19.17
N GLN A 188 2.93 6.48 -19.78
CA GLN A 188 4.37 6.64 -19.62
C GLN A 188 4.76 7.01 -18.19
N GLN A 189 4.06 7.96 -17.57
CA GLN A 189 4.30 8.43 -16.22
C GLN A 189 4.03 7.35 -15.18
N ASP A 190 2.99 6.55 -15.40
CA ASP A 190 2.67 5.42 -14.53
C ASP A 190 3.77 4.35 -14.57
N ILE A 191 4.21 3.97 -15.77
CA ILE A 191 5.34 3.04 -15.97
C ILE A 191 6.61 3.56 -15.29
N GLU A 192 6.97 4.83 -15.51
CA GLU A 192 8.17 5.44 -14.93
C GLU A 192 8.12 5.47 -13.41
N SER A 193 6.97 5.79 -12.83
CA SER A 193 6.79 5.90 -11.39
C SER A 193 6.85 4.53 -10.69
N VAL A 194 6.19 3.52 -11.24
CA VAL A 194 6.24 2.15 -10.73
C VAL A 194 7.64 1.55 -10.89
N ALA A 195 8.31 1.79 -12.03
CA ALA A 195 9.68 1.34 -12.24
C ALA A 195 10.65 2.00 -11.25
N ALA A 196 10.49 3.29 -10.95
CA ALA A 196 11.28 3.99 -9.95
C ALA A 196 11.05 3.43 -8.54
N PHE A 197 9.80 3.10 -8.18
CA PHE A 197 9.47 2.42 -6.93
C PHE A 197 10.19 1.07 -6.85
N ILE A 198 10.07 0.21 -7.86
CA ILE A 198 10.69 -1.13 -7.89
C ILE A 198 12.21 -1.02 -7.72
N ARG A 199 12.85 -0.11 -8.44
CA ARG A 199 14.29 0.14 -8.32
C ARG A 199 14.70 0.53 -6.90
N LEU A 200 13.97 1.44 -6.26
CA LEU A 200 14.22 1.87 -4.90
C LEU A 200 14.00 0.73 -3.90
N TYR A 201 12.92 -0.04 -4.06
CA TYR A 201 12.64 -1.19 -3.22
C TYR A 201 13.75 -2.23 -3.28
N LEU A 202 14.16 -2.65 -4.48
CA LEU A 202 15.24 -3.62 -4.68
C LEU A 202 16.56 -3.12 -4.09
N THR A 203 16.87 -1.82 -4.23
CA THR A 203 18.09 -1.22 -3.67
C THR A 203 18.07 -1.22 -2.14
N ARG A 204 16.98 -0.78 -1.53
CA ARG A 204 16.86 -0.64 -0.07
C ARG A 204 16.84 -1.98 0.66
N ASN A 205 16.27 -3.01 0.01
CA ASN A 205 16.16 -4.34 0.58
C ASN A 205 17.26 -5.30 0.10
N ASN A 206 18.28 -4.82 -0.63
CA ASN A 206 19.39 -5.62 -1.16
C ASN A 206 18.93 -6.81 -2.03
N ARG A 207 17.88 -6.62 -2.86
CA ARG A 207 17.22 -7.69 -3.62
C ARG A 207 17.56 -7.70 -5.12
N TRP A 208 18.64 -7.03 -5.54
CA TRP A 208 19.05 -7.00 -6.94
C TRP A 208 19.44 -8.36 -7.53
N LEU A 209 19.81 -9.33 -6.69
CA LEU A 209 20.13 -10.70 -7.11
C LEU A 209 18.90 -11.62 -7.15
N SER A 210 17.75 -11.15 -6.70
CA SER A 210 16.48 -11.90 -6.76
C SER A 210 15.93 -11.87 -8.18
N PRO A 211 15.47 -13.02 -8.75
CA PRO A 211 14.62 -13.00 -9.93
C PRO A 211 13.38 -12.15 -9.65
N ALA A 212 13.18 -11.09 -10.43
CA ALA A 212 12.06 -10.15 -10.25
C ALA A 212 10.98 -10.38 -11.31
N PHE A 213 9.74 -10.44 -10.87
CA PHE A 213 8.54 -10.63 -11.70
C PHE A 213 7.56 -9.46 -11.48
N LEU A 214 6.75 -9.22 -12.52
CA LEU A 214 5.72 -8.18 -12.53
C LEU A 214 4.40 -8.78 -13.01
#